data_3638467e1334562c37f6a573d643e321
#
_entry.id   3638467e1334562c37f6a573d643e321
#
_cell.length_a   1.000
_cell.length_b   1.000
_cell.length_c   1.000
_cell.angle_alpha   90.00
_cell.angle_beta   90.00
_cell.angle_gamma   90.00
#
_symmetry.space_group_name_H-M   'P 1'
#
loop_
_entity.id
_entity.type
_entity.pdbx_description
1 polymer ?
#
loop_
_entity_poly.entity_id
_entity_poly.type
_entity_poly.pdbx_seq_one_letter_code
_entity_poly.pdbx_strand_id
1 'polypeptide(L)'
;MAIKLSLNHTERILFCGSKWWGDPDMPEQMEYPTIEVSEEGETYDYPLTFVCQINCEDIAPYDPEGRLPHEGMLYFFAAIDKWLGYDSPTQNGIGEWSKGHFVVKYAKTINFETFQSRILVDDKGESLTEREMEITFSSCDDEERCIKILGKPSSASVRGNYPVLMNLPEIVRSANLDFESDGSLNAMIKESDLKFGNWKKTVAYME
;
A
#
# COMPACT_ATOMS: atom_id res chain seq x y z
N MET A 1 -9.57 11.88 12.73
CA MET A 1 -8.70 12.74 11.89
C MET A 1 -7.84 11.83 11.05
N ALA A 2 -7.79 12.06 9.76
CA ALA A 2 -7.01 11.29 8.80
C ALA A 2 -5.70 12.01 8.45
N ILE A 3 -4.76 11.27 7.87
CA ILE A 3 -3.46 11.78 7.41
C ILE A 3 -3.45 11.66 5.90
N LYS A 4 -3.38 12.80 5.21
CA LYS A 4 -3.27 12.90 3.75
C LYS A 4 -1.87 12.61 3.29
N LEU A 5 -1.74 11.85 2.20
CA LEU A 5 -0.52 11.61 1.47
C LEU A 5 -0.54 12.45 0.19
N SER A 6 0.43 13.33 0.03
CA SER A 6 0.63 14.11 -1.19
C SER A 6 1.86 13.60 -1.91
N LEU A 7 1.71 13.30 -3.22
CA LEU A 7 2.74 12.70 -4.06
C LEU A 7 3.49 13.80 -4.82
N ASN A 8 4.81 13.80 -4.71
CA ASN A 8 5.66 14.82 -5.31
C ASN A 8 6.78 14.18 -6.12
N HIS A 9 6.98 14.64 -7.36
CA HIS A 9 8.17 14.27 -8.12
C HIS A 9 9.39 14.86 -7.43
N THR A 10 10.46 14.07 -7.35
CA THR A 10 11.71 14.46 -6.71
C THR A 10 12.91 13.90 -7.47
N GLU A 11 14.05 14.58 -7.38
CA GLU A 11 15.36 14.09 -7.80
C GLU A 11 16.18 13.56 -6.60
N ARG A 12 15.61 13.58 -5.40
CA ARG A 12 16.26 13.06 -4.20
C ARG A 12 16.20 11.52 -4.20
N ILE A 13 17.23 10.90 -3.66
CA ILE A 13 17.22 9.46 -3.37
C ILE A 13 16.36 9.25 -2.12
N LEU A 14 15.32 8.43 -2.26
CA LEU A 14 14.35 8.17 -1.20
C LEU A 14 14.63 6.87 -0.43
N PHE A 15 15.88 6.43 -0.37
CA PHE A 15 16.25 5.21 0.36
C PHE A 15 15.82 5.30 1.83
N CYS A 16 14.99 4.35 2.26
CA CYS A 16 14.34 4.32 3.58
C CYS A 16 13.49 5.56 3.93
N GLY A 17 13.16 6.40 2.95
CA GLY A 17 12.17 7.47 3.09
C GLY A 17 10.75 7.01 2.77
N SER A 18 9.78 7.89 3.03
CA SER A 18 8.39 7.66 2.62
C SER A 18 8.26 7.88 1.11
N LYS A 19 7.90 6.83 0.37
CA LYS A 19 7.79 6.89 -1.09
C LYS A 19 6.62 6.08 -1.62
N TRP A 20 6.11 6.55 -2.73
CA TRP A 20 5.10 5.93 -3.57
C TRP A 20 5.79 5.37 -4.80
N TRP A 21 5.52 4.14 -5.20
CA TRP A 21 6.20 3.42 -6.28
C TRP A 21 7.71 3.25 -6.07
N GLY A 22 8.41 2.87 -7.13
CA GLY A 22 9.81 2.46 -7.09
C GLY A 22 9.99 1.10 -6.42
N ASP A 23 11.20 0.83 -6.00
CA ASP A 23 11.56 -0.41 -5.33
C ASP A 23 11.47 -0.25 -3.80
N PRO A 24 10.77 -1.14 -3.07
CA PRO A 24 10.70 -1.04 -1.62
C PRO A 24 12.05 -1.31 -0.96
N ASP A 25 12.39 -0.50 0.04
CA ASP A 25 13.60 -0.69 0.85
C ASP A 25 13.27 -1.58 2.05
N MET A 26 13.59 -2.86 1.96
CA MET A 26 13.17 -3.87 2.92
C MET A 26 14.36 -4.47 3.66
N PRO A 27 14.17 -4.91 4.94
CA PRO A 27 15.15 -5.73 5.61
C PRO A 27 15.48 -6.98 4.79
N GLU A 28 16.74 -7.39 4.75
CA GLU A 28 17.19 -8.55 3.98
C GLU A 28 16.37 -9.82 4.27
N GLN A 29 15.99 -10.04 5.53
CA GLN A 29 15.22 -11.21 5.96
C GLN A 29 13.71 -11.09 5.73
N MET A 30 13.20 -9.93 5.27
CA MET A 30 11.78 -9.76 4.98
C MET A 30 11.50 -10.22 3.56
N GLU A 31 10.69 -11.27 3.44
CA GLU A 31 10.25 -11.79 2.15
C GLU A 31 9.35 -10.79 1.43
N TYR A 32 9.56 -10.65 0.11
CA TYR A 32 8.65 -9.91 -0.75
C TYR A 32 7.31 -10.65 -0.85
N PRO A 33 6.15 -9.99 -0.72
CA PRO A 33 4.87 -10.69 -0.77
C PRO A 33 4.52 -11.12 -2.20
N THR A 34 4.04 -12.36 -2.32
CA THR A 34 3.59 -12.97 -3.56
C THR A 34 2.16 -13.47 -3.41
N ILE A 35 1.52 -13.73 -4.54
CA ILE A 35 0.29 -14.52 -4.65
C ILE A 35 0.52 -15.68 -5.58
N GLU A 36 -0.21 -16.77 -5.35
CA GLU A 36 -0.21 -17.94 -6.23
C GLU A 36 -1.07 -17.66 -7.45
N VAL A 37 -0.51 -17.82 -8.64
CA VAL A 37 -1.18 -17.64 -9.92
C VAL A 37 -1.10 -18.95 -10.68
N SER A 38 -2.20 -19.36 -11.32
CA SER A 38 -2.25 -20.56 -12.17
C SER A 38 -2.46 -20.14 -13.62
N GLU A 39 -1.54 -20.54 -14.50
CA GLU A 39 -1.59 -20.31 -15.93
C GLU A 39 -1.25 -21.61 -16.68
N GLU A 40 -2.02 -21.98 -17.68
CA GLU A 40 -1.82 -23.17 -18.51
C GLU A 40 -1.65 -24.49 -17.74
N GLY A 41 -2.16 -24.54 -16.49
CA GLY A 41 -2.07 -25.71 -15.61
C GLY A 41 -0.81 -25.78 -14.76
N GLU A 42 0.06 -24.80 -14.84
CA GLU A 42 1.17 -24.58 -13.93
C GLU A 42 0.82 -23.53 -12.87
N THR A 43 1.39 -23.66 -11.69
CA THR A 43 1.18 -22.74 -10.57
C THR A 43 2.52 -22.14 -10.17
N TYR A 44 2.56 -20.83 -10.03
CA TYR A 44 3.77 -20.10 -9.63
C TYR A 44 3.45 -18.93 -8.71
N ASP A 45 4.44 -18.54 -7.93
CA ASP A 45 4.37 -17.35 -7.08
C ASP A 45 4.63 -16.09 -7.90
N TYR A 46 3.69 -15.14 -7.85
CA TYR A 46 3.80 -13.87 -8.54
C TYR A 46 3.90 -12.71 -7.53
N PRO A 47 4.85 -11.78 -7.68
CA PRO A 47 5.02 -10.69 -6.75
C PRO A 47 3.85 -9.71 -6.81
N LEU A 48 3.40 -9.24 -5.65
CA LEU A 48 2.43 -8.14 -5.57
C LEU A 48 3.06 -6.82 -6.02
N THR A 49 2.24 -5.94 -6.57
CA THR A 49 2.67 -4.57 -6.85
C THR A 49 2.95 -3.84 -5.55
N PHE A 50 4.16 -3.29 -5.42
CA PHE A 50 4.49 -2.38 -4.33
C PHE A 50 3.78 -1.04 -4.55
N VAL A 51 2.96 -0.62 -3.60
CA VAL A 51 2.21 0.63 -3.66
C VAL A 51 3.02 1.76 -3.04
N CYS A 52 3.41 1.61 -1.78
CA CYS A 52 4.19 2.60 -1.07
C CYS A 52 4.87 2.03 0.18
N GLN A 53 5.88 2.73 0.64
CA GLN A 53 6.42 2.58 1.99
C GLN A 53 6.29 3.91 2.75
N ILE A 54 6.05 3.81 4.05
CA ILE A 54 5.90 4.95 4.94
C ILE A 54 6.90 4.79 6.08
N ASN A 55 7.85 5.70 6.18
CA ASN A 55 8.67 5.85 7.37
C ASN A 55 7.78 6.38 8.50
N CYS A 56 7.65 5.59 9.55
CA CYS A 56 6.70 5.89 10.63
C CYS A 56 7.06 7.15 11.42
N GLU A 57 8.32 7.57 11.39
CA GLU A 57 8.74 8.85 11.99
C GLU A 57 8.13 10.05 11.25
N ASP A 58 7.91 9.95 9.92
CA ASP A 58 7.34 11.02 9.11
C ASP A 58 5.86 11.27 9.44
N ILE A 59 5.12 10.23 9.87
CA ILE A 59 3.70 10.33 10.20
C ILE A 59 3.44 10.62 11.67
N ALA A 60 4.40 10.41 12.56
CA ALA A 60 4.27 10.59 13.99
C ALA A 60 3.71 11.99 14.40
N PRO A 61 4.11 13.10 13.75
CA PRO A 61 3.54 14.42 14.06
C PRO A 61 2.04 14.56 13.76
N TYR A 62 1.50 13.71 12.89
CA TYR A 62 0.10 13.75 12.43
C TYR A 62 -0.79 12.71 13.11
N ASP A 63 -0.22 11.82 13.93
CA ASP A 63 -0.91 10.76 14.69
C ASP A 63 -0.70 10.93 16.20
N PRO A 64 -1.23 12.01 16.82
CA PRO A 64 -1.03 12.28 18.25
C PRO A 64 -1.66 11.22 19.18
N GLU A 65 -2.58 10.41 18.66
CA GLU A 65 -3.21 9.32 19.40
C GLU A 65 -2.36 8.03 19.40
N GLY A 66 -1.30 7.98 18.60
CA GLY A 66 -0.41 6.81 18.50
C GLY A 66 -1.14 5.57 17.99
N ARG A 67 -2.03 5.73 17.01
CA ARG A 67 -2.77 4.61 16.40
C ARG A 67 -1.90 3.77 15.47
N LEU A 68 -0.88 4.40 14.89
CA LEU A 68 0.15 3.77 14.06
C LEU A 68 1.47 3.69 14.82
N PRO A 69 2.41 2.84 14.40
CA PRO A 69 3.79 2.92 14.88
C PRO A 69 4.39 4.29 14.55
N HIS A 70 5.20 4.83 15.45
CA HIS A 70 5.95 6.07 15.24
C HIS A 70 7.44 5.82 14.96
N GLU A 71 7.82 4.56 14.80
CA GLU A 71 9.18 4.12 14.44
C GLU A 71 9.06 2.99 13.41
N GLY A 72 10.11 2.79 12.62
CA GLY A 72 10.17 1.73 11.63
C GLY A 72 9.49 2.07 10.30
N MET A 73 9.17 1.04 9.52
CA MET A 73 8.67 1.18 8.15
C MET A 73 7.42 0.34 7.92
N LEU A 74 6.36 0.96 7.44
CA LEU A 74 5.16 0.29 6.92
C LEU A 74 5.26 0.18 5.40
N TYR A 75 4.87 -0.99 4.88
CA TYR A 75 4.83 -1.27 3.44
C TYR A 75 3.43 -1.71 3.04
N PHE A 76 2.99 -1.24 1.87
CA PHE A 76 1.70 -1.58 1.29
C PHE A 76 1.90 -2.20 -0.09
N PHE A 77 1.30 -3.37 -0.28
CA PHE A 77 1.35 -4.12 -1.53
C PHE A 77 -0.06 -4.52 -1.93
N ALA A 78 -0.35 -4.54 -3.24
CA ALA A 78 -1.67 -4.89 -3.75
C ALA A 78 -1.57 -5.68 -5.06
N ALA A 79 -2.56 -6.56 -5.30
CA ALA A 79 -2.73 -7.27 -6.56
C ALA A 79 -3.43 -6.36 -7.58
N ILE A 80 -2.72 -5.38 -8.11
CA ILE A 80 -3.22 -4.37 -9.05
C ILE A 80 -2.45 -4.35 -10.36
N ASP A 81 -1.51 -5.27 -10.54
CA ASP A 81 -0.67 -5.36 -11.73
C ASP A 81 -1.43 -6.08 -12.85
N LYS A 82 -1.55 -5.42 -13.99
CA LYS A 82 -2.10 -5.99 -15.22
C LYS A 82 -1.29 -7.18 -15.77
N TRP A 83 -0.01 -7.29 -15.37
CA TRP A 83 0.86 -8.39 -15.78
C TRP A 83 0.43 -9.74 -15.20
N LEU A 84 -0.37 -9.75 -14.14
CA LEU A 84 -0.98 -10.95 -13.58
C LEU A 84 -2.04 -11.62 -14.51
N GLY A 85 -2.06 -11.25 -15.78
CA GLY A 85 -3.07 -11.74 -16.72
C GLY A 85 -4.44 -11.15 -16.43
N TYR A 86 -4.48 -10.07 -15.68
CA TYR A 86 -5.68 -9.34 -15.41
C TYR A 86 -5.95 -8.39 -16.58
N ASP A 87 -6.96 -8.67 -17.37
CA ASP A 87 -7.49 -7.72 -18.37
C ASP A 87 -8.05 -6.46 -17.69
N SER A 88 -8.20 -6.54 -16.37
CA SER A 88 -8.63 -5.49 -15.48
C SER A 88 -7.63 -5.38 -14.33
N PRO A 89 -7.24 -4.18 -13.89
CA PRO A 89 -6.30 -3.96 -12.79
C PRO A 89 -6.77 -4.56 -11.46
N THR A 90 -8.01 -4.98 -11.39
CA THR A 90 -8.61 -5.61 -10.21
C THR A 90 -9.34 -6.88 -10.59
N GLN A 91 -8.65 -8.03 -10.65
CA GLN A 91 -9.34 -9.34 -10.75
C GLN A 91 -10.39 -9.52 -9.65
N ASN A 92 -10.20 -8.86 -8.53
CA ASN A 92 -11.11 -8.93 -7.41
C ASN A 92 -12.40 -8.14 -7.66
N GLY A 93 -12.38 -7.17 -8.60
CA GLY A 93 -13.53 -6.32 -8.90
C GLY A 93 -14.03 -5.53 -7.69
N ILE A 94 -15.30 -5.13 -7.75
CA ILE A 94 -15.99 -4.44 -6.65
C ILE A 94 -16.28 -5.44 -5.53
N GLY A 95 -16.06 -5.02 -4.28
CA GLY A 95 -16.31 -5.81 -3.10
C GLY A 95 -15.05 -6.15 -2.29
N GLU A 96 -15.15 -7.15 -1.43
CA GLU A 96 -14.04 -7.61 -0.60
C GLU A 96 -13.06 -8.42 -1.45
N TRP A 97 -11.79 -8.06 -1.38
CA TRP A 97 -10.73 -8.75 -2.11
C TRP A 97 -10.31 -10.05 -1.43
N SER A 98 -9.84 -10.98 -2.24
CA SER A 98 -9.28 -12.23 -1.75
C SER A 98 -8.15 -11.99 -0.76
N LYS A 99 -8.06 -12.85 0.24
CA LYS A 99 -7.00 -12.79 1.25
C LYS A 99 -5.62 -12.92 0.58
N GLY A 100 -4.71 -12.05 0.94
CA GLY A 100 -3.36 -12.01 0.37
C GLY A 100 -3.22 -11.08 -0.84
N HIS A 101 -4.35 -10.59 -1.42
CA HIS A 101 -4.31 -9.65 -2.54
C HIS A 101 -4.07 -8.19 -2.12
N PHE A 102 -4.12 -7.90 -0.85
CA PHE A 102 -3.61 -6.68 -0.24
C PHE A 102 -2.82 -7.06 1.01
N VAL A 103 -1.55 -6.66 1.06
CA VAL A 103 -0.64 -7.05 2.13
C VAL A 103 0.00 -5.82 2.74
N VAL A 104 -0.04 -5.76 4.07
CA VAL A 104 0.70 -4.78 4.85
C VAL A 104 1.82 -5.48 5.58
N LYS A 105 3.04 -4.99 5.45
CA LYS A 105 4.20 -5.45 6.22
C LYS A 105 4.74 -4.33 7.10
N TYR A 106 5.45 -4.69 8.15
CA TYR A 106 6.02 -3.74 9.08
C TYR A 106 7.41 -4.19 9.55
N ALA A 107 8.39 -3.32 9.38
CA ALA A 107 9.72 -3.45 9.97
C ALA A 107 9.79 -2.49 11.17
N LYS A 108 10.04 -3.03 12.38
CA LYS A 108 10.03 -2.24 13.62
C LYS A 108 11.14 -1.20 13.70
N THR A 109 12.26 -1.47 13.06
CA THR A 109 13.44 -0.59 13.08
C THR A 109 13.97 -0.45 11.67
N ILE A 110 14.50 0.71 11.34
CA ILE A 110 15.22 0.96 10.10
C ILE A 110 16.71 0.81 10.39
N ASN A 111 17.36 -0.11 9.70
CA ASN A 111 18.80 -0.30 9.77
C ASN A 111 19.38 -0.25 8.36
N PHE A 112 20.06 0.84 8.04
CA PHE A 112 20.64 1.09 6.72
C PHE A 112 21.68 0.05 6.28
N GLU A 113 22.27 -0.72 7.21
CA GLU A 113 23.22 -1.78 6.89
C GLU A 113 22.55 -3.06 6.40
N THR A 114 21.28 -3.29 6.77
CA THR A 114 20.54 -4.52 6.48
C THR A 114 19.32 -4.30 5.59
N PHE A 115 19.01 -3.06 5.26
CA PHE A 115 17.96 -2.72 4.32
C PHE A 115 18.50 -2.72 2.89
N GLN A 116 17.71 -3.22 1.96
CA GLN A 116 18.05 -3.30 0.53
C GLN A 116 16.82 -2.94 -0.30
N SER A 117 17.02 -2.22 -1.38
CA SER A 117 15.97 -2.02 -2.39
C SER A 117 15.70 -3.34 -3.10
N ARG A 118 14.44 -3.79 -3.07
CA ARG A 118 13.99 -5.03 -3.71
C ARG A 118 13.57 -4.75 -5.14
N ILE A 119 14.52 -4.82 -6.05
CA ILE A 119 14.34 -4.52 -7.47
C ILE A 119 13.65 -5.70 -8.14
N LEU A 120 12.52 -5.44 -8.80
CA LEU A 120 11.83 -6.38 -9.67
C LEU A 120 12.15 -6.03 -11.14
N VAL A 121 12.59 -7.01 -11.89
CA VAL A 121 12.90 -6.86 -13.32
C VAL A 121 12.18 -7.93 -14.14
N ASP A 122 11.89 -7.59 -15.39
CA ASP A 122 11.39 -8.55 -16.38
C ASP A 122 12.51 -9.48 -16.90
N ASP A 123 12.16 -10.37 -17.82
CA ASP A 123 13.10 -11.30 -18.47
C ASP A 123 14.23 -10.60 -19.25
N LYS A 124 14.07 -9.31 -19.58
CA LYS A 124 15.06 -8.49 -20.28
C LYS A 124 15.93 -7.68 -19.33
N GLY A 125 15.63 -7.73 -18.01
CA GLY A 125 16.29 -6.94 -16.98
C GLY A 125 15.80 -5.49 -16.88
N GLU A 126 14.64 -5.18 -17.48
CA GLU A 126 14.00 -3.86 -17.33
C GLU A 126 13.18 -3.82 -16.03
N SER A 127 13.18 -2.66 -15.36
CA SER A 127 12.43 -2.49 -14.13
C SER A 127 10.93 -2.64 -14.36
N LEU A 128 10.30 -3.43 -13.51
CA LEU A 128 8.83 -3.58 -13.46
C LEU A 128 8.14 -2.51 -12.62
N THR A 129 8.91 -1.60 -12.01
CA THR A 129 8.38 -0.58 -11.12
C THR A 129 8.36 0.78 -11.81
N GLU A 130 7.32 1.57 -11.50
CA GLU A 130 7.23 2.97 -11.90
C GLU A 130 8.25 3.82 -11.13
N ARG A 131 8.53 5.02 -11.64
CA ARG A 131 9.42 5.96 -10.96
C ARG A 131 8.87 6.36 -9.59
N GLU A 132 9.73 6.32 -8.58
CA GLU A 132 9.35 6.71 -7.22
C GLU A 132 8.97 8.20 -7.10
N MET A 133 7.99 8.46 -6.22
CA MET A 133 7.57 9.81 -5.83
C MET A 133 7.70 9.98 -4.33
N GLU A 134 8.13 11.15 -3.89
CA GLU A 134 8.21 11.49 -2.46
C GLU A 134 6.80 11.67 -1.89
N ILE A 135 6.53 11.05 -0.73
CA ILE A 135 5.29 11.26 0.01
C ILE A 135 5.54 12.35 1.07
N THR A 136 4.67 13.36 1.05
CA THR A 136 4.58 14.33 2.15
C THR A 136 3.23 14.21 2.85
N PHE A 137 3.20 14.51 4.15
CA PHE A 137 2.05 14.28 5.00
C PHE A 137 1.42 15.59 5.49
N SER A 138 0.11 15.57 5.66
CA SER A 138 -0.65 16.64 6.30
C SER A 138 -1.92 16.08 6.94
N SER A 139 -2.46 16.77 7.94
CA SER A 139 -3.78 16.43 8.47
C SER A 139 -4.87 16.74 7.46
N CYS A 140 -5.91 15.90 7.38
CA CYS A 140 -7.09 16.14 6.56
C CYS A 140 -8.36 15.67 7.26
N ASP A 141 -9.50 16.10 6.72
CA ASP A 141 -10.80 15.62 7.16
C ASP A 141 -11.04 14.18 6.68
N ASP A 142 -11.78 13.42 7.48
CA ASP A 142 -12.13 12.03 7.15
C ASP A 142 -12.91 11.91 5.83
N GLU A 143 -13.65 12.95 5.43
CA GLU A 143 -14.48 12.98 4.22
C GLU A 143 -13.74 13.55 3.00
N GLU A 144 -12.53 14.08 3.16
CA GLU A 144 -11.74 14.60 2.03
C GLU A 144 -11.39 13.47 1.06
N ARG A 145 -11.63 13.67 -0.24
CA ARG A 145 -11.26 12.73 -1.30
C ARG A 145 -9.78 12.90 -1.65
N CYS A 146 -8.94 12.15 -0.99
CA CYS A 146 -7.49 12.15 -1.20
C CYS A 146 -6.91 10.79 -0.82
N ILE A 147 -5.67 10.52 -1.20
CA ILE A 147 -4.92 9.40 -0.65
C ILE A 147 -4.71 9.69 0.83
N LYS A 148 -5.17 8.80 1.70
CA LYS A 148 -5.09 9.00 3.15
C LYS A 148 -4.96 7.70 3.93
N ILE A 149 -4.45 7.83 5.14
CA ILE A 149 -4.40 6.78 6.16
C ILE A 149 -5.17 7.22 7.40
N LEU A 150 -5.66 6.26 8.19
CA LEU A 150 -6.48 6.47 9.40
C LEU A 150 -7.83 7.18 9.15
N GLY A 151 -8.31 7.19 7.92
CA GLY A 151 -9.58 7.81 7.57
C GLY A 151 -10.80 6.92 7.81
N LYS A 152 -11.93 7.38 7.30
CA LYS A 152 -13.14 6.59 7.12
C LYS A 152 -13.27 6.16 5.65
N PRO A 153 -13.92 5.02 5.37
CA PRO A 153 -14.20 4.63 3.98
C PRO A 153 -15.01 5.73 3.26
N SER A 154 -14.80 5.83 1.96
CA SER A 154 -15.45 6.85 1.14
C SER A 154 -16.97 6.63 1.01
N SER A 155 -17.43 5.39 1.18
CA SER A 155 -18.84 5.01 1.09
C SER A 155 -19.33 4.38 2.38
N ALA A 156 -20.61 4.67 2.72
CA ALA A 156 -21.31 4.04 3.84
C ALA A 156 -21.66 2.56 3.58
N SER A 157 -21.45 2.05 2.36
CA SER A 157 -21.70 0.65 2.00
C SER A 157 -20.67 -0.31 2.55
N VAL A 158 -19.48 0.18 2.88
CA VAL A 158 -18.44 -0.62 3.56
C VAL A 158 -18.90 -0.97 4.96
N ARG A 159 -19.22 -2.24 5.17
CA ARG A 159 -19.83 -2.73 6.41
C ARG A 159 -18.88 -2.63 7.59
N GLY A 160 -19.32 -1.91 8.61
CA GLY A 160 -18.74 -1.90 9.95
C GLY A 160 -17.86 -0.67 10.23
N ASN A 161 -17.72 -0.35 11.52
CA ASN A 161 -16.86 0.71 12.03
C ASN A 161 -15.38 0.26 11.99
N TYR A 162 -14.89 -0.11 10.81
CA TYR A 162 -13.48 -0.38 10.65
C TYR A 162 -12.76 0.93 10.27
N PRO A 163 -11.74 1.34 11.01
CA PRO A 163 -10.86 2.39 10.53
C PRO A 163 -10.23 1.97 9.21
N VAL A 164 -10.19 2.88 8.28
CA VAL A 164 -9.47 2.70 7.03
C VAL A 164 -7.99 2.89 7.33
N LEU A 165 -7.21 1.82 7.16
CA LEU A 165 -5.77 1.92 7.27
C LEU A 165 -5.20 2.72 6.11
N MET A 166 -5.70 2.48 4.88
CA MET A 166 -5.32 3.24 3.70
C MET A 166 -6.53 3.36 2.76
N ASN A 167 -6.81 4.57 2.30
CA ASN A 167 -7.79 4.85 1.26
C ASN A 167 -7.09 5.34 0.00
N LEU A 168 -7.37 4.66 -1.10
CA LEU A 168 -6.90 4.98 -2.45
C LEU A 168 -8.13 5.35 -3.29
N PRO A 169 -8.49 6.64 -3.38
CA PRO A 169 -9.64 7.10 -4.16
C PRO A 169 -9.32 7.10 -5.66
N GLU A 170 -10.34 7.24 -6.50
CA GLU A 170 -10.25 7.37 -7.96
C GLU A 170 -9.15 8.34 -8.45
N ILE A 171 -8.88 9.40 -7.69
CA ILE A 171 -7.83 10.38 -8.02
C ILE A 171 -6.44 9.75 -8.18
N VAL A 172 -6.28 8.52 -7.75
CA VAL A 172 -5.05 7.72 -7.88
C VAL A 172 -4.77 7.34 -9.35
N ARG A 173 -5.71 7.53 -10.29
CA ARG A 173 -5.42 7.46 -11.73
C ARG A 173 -4.27 8.38 -12.13
N SER A 174 -4.12 9.53 -11.48
CA SER A 174 -2.97 10.43 -11.68
C SER A 174 -1.65 9.87 -11.17
N ALA A 175 -1.70 8.80 -10.39
CA ALA A 175 -0.55 8.06 -9.86
C ALA A 175 -0.39 6.69 -10.54
N ASN A 176 -0.90 6.53 -11.78
CA ASN A 176 -0.83 5.31 -12.61
C ASN A 176 -1.48 4.06 -12.00
N LEU A 177 -2.35 4.22 -11.01
CA LEU A 177 -3.25 3.15 -10.58
C LEU A 177 -4.53 3.24 -11.42
N ASP A 178 -4.66 2.37 -12.39
CA ASP A 178 -5.84 2.30 -13.24
C ASP A 178 -6.86 1.30 -12.63
N PHE A 179 -7.74 1.83 -11.78
CA PHE A 179 -8.92 1.07 -11.36
C PHE A 179 -10.03 1.28 -12.38
N GLU A 180 -10.61 0.20 -12.91
CA GLU A 180 -11.72 0.27 -13.86
C GLU A 180 -13.01 0.89 -13.28
N SER A 181 -13.10 1.02 -11.96
CA SER A 181 -14.24 1.64 -11.29
C SER A 181 -13.95 3.08 -10.90
N ASP A 182 -14.98 3.92 -10.91
CA ASP A 182 -14.93 5.29 -10.36
C ASP A 182 -14.89 5.30 -8.81
N GLY A 183 -14.56 4.16 -8.21
CA GLY A 183 -14.56 3.94 -6.78
C GLY A 183 -13.23 4.15 -6.08
N SER A 184 -13.12 3.59 -4.90
CA SER A 184 -11.92 3.64 -4.08
C SER A 184 -11.55 2.28 -3.54
N LEU A 185 -10.26 2.00 -3.48
CA LEU A 185 -9.74 0.84 -2.75
C LEU A 185 -9.47 1.24 -1.31
N ASN A 186 -10.16 0.56 -0.39
CA ASN A 186 -10.03 0.76 1.04
C ASN A 186 -9.33 -0.44 1.69
N ALA A 187 -8.15 -0.24 2.24
CA ALA A 187 -7.53 -1.21 3.13
C ALA A 187 -8.02 -0.95 4.56
N MET A 188 -8.71 -1.90 5.15
CA MET A 188 -9.37 -1.77 6.44
C MET A 188 -8.80 -2.76 7.45
N ILE A 189 -8.74 -2.34 8.72
CA ILE A 189 -8.27 -3.16 9.82
C ILE A 189 -9.13 -2.86 11.06
N LYS A 190 -9.43 -3.87 11.88
CA LYS A 190 -10.11 -3.63 13.15
C LYS A 190 -9.24 -2.79 14.08
N GLU A 191 -9.86 -1.89 14.85
CA GLU A 191 -9.15 -1.05 15.82
C GLU A 191 -8.29 -1.88 16.80
N SER A 192 -8.83 -3.01 17.26
CA SER A 192 -8.08 -3.93 18.11
C SER A 192 -6.84 -4.51 17.42
N ASP A 193 -6.98 -4.89 16.14
CA ASP A 193 -5.87 -5.46 15.38
C ASP A 193 -4.83 -4.40 15.03
N LEU A 194 -5.28 -3.18 14.70
CA LEU A 194 -4.40 -2.02 14.48
C LEU A 194 -3.55 -1.74 15.71
N LYS A 195 -4.17 -1.66 16.89
CA LYS A 195 -3.49 -1.41 18.17
C LYS A 195 -2.41 -2.44 18.50
N PHE A 196 -2.59 -3.70 18.08
CA PHE A 196 -1.63 -4.78 18.30
C PHE A 196 -0.68 -5.01 17.12
N GLY A 197 -0.77 -4.22 16.05
CA GLY A 197 0.05 -4.38 14.85
C GLY A 197 -0.23 -5.68 14.09
N ASN A 198 -1.46 -6.19 14.16
CA ASN A 198 -1.87 -7.43 13.48
C ASN A 198 -2.15 -7.17 11.99
N TRP A 199 -1.17 -6.67 11.27
CA TRP A 199 -1.27 -6.23 9.86
C TRP A 199 -1.84 -7.31 8.92
N LYS A 200 -1.62 -8.59 9.23
CA LYS A 200 -2.18 -9.74 8.47
C LYS A 200 -3.72 -9.83 8.51
N LYS A 201 -4.38 -9.02 9.34
CA LYS A 201 -5.84 -8.90 9.45
C LYS A 201 -6.41 -7.76 8.61
N THR A 202 -5.57 -7.06 7.85
CA THR A 202 -6.02 -6.07 6.89
C THR A 202 -6.86 -6.75 5.80
N VAL A 203 -7.99 -6.15 5.48
CA VAL A 203 -8.91 -6.56 4.42
C VAL A 203 -9.02 -5.42 3.43
N ALA A 204 -8.93 -5.71 2.14
CA ALA A 204 -9.14 -4.72 1.10
C ALA A 204 -10.57 -4.82 0.57
N TYR A 205 -11.16 -3.68 0.28
CA TYR A 205 -12.50 -3.56 -0.28
C TYR A 205 -12.51 -2.47 -1.36
N MET A 206 -12.98 -2.83 -2.56
CA MET A 206 -13.17 -1.92 -3.69
C MET A 206 -14.62 -1.48 -3.75
N GLU A 207 -14.86 -0.16 -3.85
CA GLU A 207 -16.18 0.48 -4.00
C GLU A 207 -16.38 0.95 -5.42
#